data_5d21c6dba8c030a661c8cbd4b5af8922
#
_entry.id   5d21c6dba8c030a661c8cbd4b5af8922
#
_cell.length_a   1.000
_cell.length_b   1.000
_cell.length_c   1.000
_cell.angle_alpha   90.00
_cell.angle_beta   90.00
_cell.angle_gamma   90.00
#
_symmetry.space_group_name_H-M   'P 1'
#
loop_
_entity.id
_entity.type
_entity.pdbx_description
1 polymer ?
#
loop_
_entity_poly.entity_id
_entity_poly.type
_entity_poly.pdbx_seq_one_letter_code
_entity_poly.pdbx_strand_id
1 'polypeptide(L)'
;WLYQGEDNASSTDEQREMVSFRINKALSGMGNGWMIHVDAARRDAPNYSPASASSFPDPLSRAVDEERRRLFEGLGTMYEGFFVLTVTFFPPLLAEKKFIEMMFDDEAEVQNHRSRTQGLIDTFKRDCTNIESRLSEAVKTTRLRGQKIVQEDGSTVTHDDFLRWLQFCVTGLNHPVQL
;
A
#
# COMPACT_ATOMS: atom_id res chain seq x y z
N TRP A 1 1.67 -1.43 -1.98
CA TRP A 1 2.34 -0.73 -0.86
C TRP A 1 1.74 0.64 -0.65
N LEU A 2 1.47 0.98 0.60
CA LEU A 2 1.36 2.36 1.02
C LEU A 2 2.78 2.95 1.04
N TYR A 3 3.00 4.13 0.47
CA TYR A 3 4.31 4.76 0.51
C TYR A 3 4.25 6.22 0.92
N GLN A 4 5.33 6.68 1.53
CA GLN A 4 5.54 8.06 1.93
C GLN A 4 6.91 8.50 1.43
N GLY A 5 6.93 9.53 0.60
CA GLY A 5 8.15 10.19 0.16
C GLY A 5 8.72 11.12 1.22
N GLU A 6 9.91 11.63 0.95
CA GLU A 6 10.50 12.73 1.73
C GLU A 6 9.75 14.04 1.47
N ASP A 7 9.90 14.98 2.39
CA ASP A 7 9.34 16.32 2.23
C ASP A 7 10.09 17.07 1.11
N ASN A 8 9.41 17.23 -0.03
CA ASN A 8 9.97 17.95 -1.17
C ASN A 8 10.09 19.46 -0.96
N ALA A 9 9.40 20.04 0.02
CA ALA A 9 9.41 21.48 0.24
C ALA A 9 10.75 21.97 0.81
N SER A 10 11.44 21.12 1.57
CA SER A 10 12.75 21.42 2.16
C SER A 10 13.93 20.77 1.42
N SER A 11 13.66 19.99 0.36
CA SER A 11 14.69 19.25 -0.38
C SER A 11 15.35 20.12 -1.44
N THR A 12 16.68 19.97 -1.61
CA THR A 12 17.42 20.57 -2.74
C THR A 12 17.13 19.83 -4.05
N ASP A 13 17.49 20.44 -5.19
CA ASP A 13 17.31 19.82 -6.50
C ASP A 13 18.11 18.50 -6.61
N GLU A 14 19.32 18.48 -6.08
CA GLU A 14 20.18 17.29 -6.08
C GLU A 14 19.56 16.15 -5.24
N GLN A 15 18.92 16.47 -4.12
CA GLN A 15 18.24 15.48 -3.30
C GLN A 15 17.05 14.89 -4.06
N ARG A 16 16.26 15.73 -4.72
CA ARG A 16 15.12 15.28 -5.56
C ARG A 16 15.56 14.42 -6.74
N GLU A 17 16.67 14.78 -7.40
CA GLU A 17 17.24 13.98 -8.47
C GLU A 17 17.75 12.64 -7.97
N MET A 18 18.39 12.59 -6.79
CA MET A 18 18.86 11.34 -6.19
C MET A 18 17.69 10.40 -5.84
N VAL A 19 16.60 10.92 -5.25
CA VAL A 19 15.41 10.13 -4.96
C VAL A 19 14.79 9.60 -6.25
N SER A 20 14.65 10.44 -7.28
CA SER A 20 14.14 10.06 -8.60
C SER A 20 15.00 8.97 -9.26
N PHE A 21 16.31 9.09 -9.18
CA PHE A 21 17.25 8.08 -9.68
C PHE A 21 17.09 6.74 -8.96
N ARG A 22 16.97 6.75 -7.63
CA ARG A 22 16.78 5.53 -6.83
C ARG A 22 15.45 4.84 -7.16
N ILE A 23 14.36 5.60 -7.27
CA ILE A 23 13.04 5.06 -7.66
C ILE A 23 13.13 4.46 -9.06
N ASN A 24 13.69 5.16 -10.03
CA ASN A 24 13.87 4.66 -11.38
C ASN A 24 14.70 3.37 -11.40
N LYS A 25 15.80 3.31 -10.65
CA LYS A 25 16.62 2.11 -10.50
C LYS A 25 15.86 0.94 -9.87
N ALA A 26 14.99 1.21 -8.89
CA ALA A 26 14.17 0.18 -8.26
C ALA A 26 13.17 -0.45 -9.23
N LEU A 27 12.61 0.37 -10.13
CA LEU A 27 11.56 -0.04 -11.07
C LEU A 27 12.11 -0.51 -12.42
N SER A 28 13.32 -0.11 -12.82
CA SER A 28 13.92 -0.44 -14.13
C SER A 28 14.17 -1.94 -14.34
N GLY A 29 14.20 -2.74 -13.28
CA GLY A 29 14.33 -4.19 -13.37
C GLY A 29 13.04 -4.93 -13.76
N MET A 30 11.92 -4.22 -13.85
CA MET A 30 10.65 -4.78 -14.29
C MET A 30 10.61 -4.82 -15.81
N GLY A 31 10.61 -6.05 -16.37
CA GLY A 31 10.53 -6.28 -17.81
C GLY A 31 9.08 -6.32 -18.32
N ASN A 32 8.91 -6.97 -19.45
CA ASN A 32 7.57 -7.16 -20.06
C ASN A 32 6.63 -7.93 -19.12
N GLY A 33 5.36 -7.58 -19.15
CA GLY A 33 4.31 -8.21 -18.34
C GLY A 33 4.08 -7.54 -16.98
N TRP A 34 4.84 -6.53 -16.63
CA TRP A 34 4.61 -5.76 -15.42
C TRP A 34 3.81 -4.48 -15.70
N MET A 35 2.88 -4.18 -14.83
CA MET A 35 2.11 -2.93 -14.83
C MET A 35 2.21 -2.30 -13.44
N ILE A 36 2.42 -0.99 -13.41
CA ILE A 36 2.54 -0.20 -12.20
C ILE A 36 1.39 0.79 -12.18
N HIS A 37 0.67 0.83 -11.06
CA HIS A 37 -0.30 1.88 -10.75
C HIS A 37 0.23 2.69 -9.57
N VAL A 38 0.14 3.99 -9.68
CA VAL A 38 0.45 4.93 -8.60
C VAL A 38 -0.79 5.76 -8.36
N ASP A 39 -1.38 5.57 -7.19
CA ASP A 39 -2.60 6.24 -6.79
C ASP A 39 -2.31 7.25 -5.69
N ALA A 40 -2.88 8.44 -5.82
CA ALA A 40 -2.90 9.45 -4.78
C ALA A 40 -4.35 9.59 -4.26
N ALA A 41 -4.55 9.27 -3.00
CA ALA A 41 -5.84 9.39 -2.36
C ALA A 41 -5.82 10.49 -1.31
N ARG A 42 -6.96 11.12 -1.14
CA ARG A 42 -7.19 12.21 -0.20
C ARG A 42 -8.41 11.86 0.65
N ARG A 43 -8.28 11.98 1.94
CA ARG A 43 -9.38 11.77 2.89
C ARG A 43 -9.41 12.88 3.92
N ASP A 44 -10.52 13.03 4.60
CA ASP A 44 -10.62 13.97 5.71
C ASP A 44 -9.60 13.59 6.79
N ALA A 45 -8.82 14.57 7.22
CA ALA A 45 -7.88 14.38 8.31
C ALA A 45 -8.65 14.28 9.64
N PRO A 46 -8.14 13.51 10.61
CA PRO A 46 -8.72 13.51 11.95
C PRO A 46 -8.74 14.92 12.53
N ASN A 47 -9.85 15.28 13.12
CA ASN A 47 -9.95 16.53 13.86
C ASN A 47 -8.96 16.55 15.04
N TYR A 48 -8.65 17.75 15.52
CA TYR A 48 -7.87 17.89 16.75
C TYR A 48 -8.55 17.12 17.91
N SER A 49 -7.74 16.53 18.79
CA SER A 49 -8.25 15.73 19.91
C SER A 49 -9.20 16.56 20.78
N PRO A 50 -10.38 16.01 21.19
CA PRO A 50 -11.33 16.74 22.01
C PRO A 50 -10.71 17.05 23.38
N ALA A 51 -11.21 18.11 24.05
CA ALA A 51 -10.73 18.54 25.34
C ALA A 51 -10.77 17.44 26.41
N SER A 52 -11.75 16.53 26.31
CA SER A 52 -11.87 15.36 27.20
C SER A 52 -10.75 14.34 27.07
N ALA A 53 -10.04 14.31 25.94
CA ALA A 53 -8.89 13.45 25.70
C ALA A 53 -7.56 14.11 26.09
N SER A 54 -7.54 15.39 26.45
CA SER A 54 -6.37 16.14 26.87
C SER A 54 -6.17 15.99 28.39
N SER A 55 -4.99 15.53 28.82
CA SER A 55 -4.66 15.33 30.22
C SER A 55 -3.35 16.03 30.62
N PHE A 56 -3.21 17.30 30.24
CA PHE A 56 -2.05 18.11 30.64
C PHE A 56 -2.18 18.55 32.11
N PRO A 57 -1.23 18.17 32.98
CA PRO A 57 -1.28 18.54 34.39
C PRO A 57 -0.92 20.03 34.62
N ASP A 58 -0.11 20.58 33.72
CA ASP A 58 0.39 21.95 33.82
C ASP A 58 -0.61 22.94 33.14
N PRO A 59 -0.95 24.07 33.86
CA PRO A 59 -1.87 25.08 33.31
C PRO A 59 -1.39 25.73 32.00
N LEU A 60 -0.08 25.94 31.85
CA LEU A 60 0.48 26.54 30.64
C LEU A 60 0.34 25.62 29.44
N SER A 61 0.70 24.33 29.61
CA SER A 61 0.55 23.33 28.56
C SER A 61 -0.91 23.16 28.16
N ARG A 62 -1.84 23.24 29.11
CA ARG A 62 -3.28 23.21 28.84
C ARG A 62 -3.74 24.42 28.04
N ALA A 63 -3.25 25.62 28.37
CA ALA A 63 -3.58 26.84 27.62
C ALA A 63 -3.05 26.75 26.16
N VAL A 64 -1.85 26.22 25.96
CA VAL A 64 -1.29 26.00 24.61
C VAL A 64 -2.12 24.97 23.82
N ASP A 65 -2.53 23.88 24.46
CA ASP A 65 -3.38 22.85 23.83
C ASP A 65 -4.75 23.44 23.40
N GLU A 66 -5.36 24.26 24.26
CA GLU A 66 -6.64 24.92 23.98
C GLU A 66 -6.53 25.91 22.81
N GLU A 67 -5.48 26.73 22.77
CA GLU A 67 -5.25 27.63 21.63
C GLU A 67 -4.99 26.87 20.31
N ARG A 68 -4.25 25.75 20.36
CA ARG A 68 -4.07 24.87 19.23
C ARG A 68 -5.40 24.29 18.74
N ARG A 69 -6.24 23.83 19.66
CA ARG A 69 -7.57 23.30 19.32
C ARG A 69 -8.40 24.35 18.60
N ARG A 70 -8.47 25.56 19.13
CA ARG A 70 -9.20 26.68 18.51
C ARG A 70 -8.68 27.00 17.11
N LEU A 71 -7.34 26.98 16.95
CA LEU A 71 -6.72 27.18 15.65
C LEU A 71 -7.15 26.11 14.64
N PHE A 72 -7.06 24.83 15.00
CA PHE A 72 -7.42 23.73 14.11
C PHE A 72 -8.93 23.70 13.80
N GLU A 73 -9.78 23.94 14.78
CA GLU A 73 -11.23 24.08 14.59
C GLU A 73 -11.58 25.27 13.66
N GLY A 74 -10.84 26.37 13.77
CA GLY A 74 -11.00 27.54 12.91
C GLY A 74 -10.54 27.33 11.46
N LEU A 75 -9.65 26.38 11.19
CA LEU A 75 -9.18 26.06 9.83
C LEU A 75 -10.21 25.27 9.00
N GLY A 76 -11.26 24.73 9.64
CA GLY A 76 -12.28 23.93 9.00
C GLY A 76 -11.79 22.50 8.66
N THR A 77 -12.37 21.88 7.63
CA THR A 77 -12.04 20.52 7.23
C THR A 77 -10.63 20.47 6.64
N MET A 78 -9.76 19.75 7.29
CA MET A 78 -8.42 19.44 6.80
C MET A 78 -8.41 18.10 6.10
N TYR A 79 -7.45 17.90 5.20
CA TYR A 79 -7.31 16.66 4.45
C TYR A 79 -5.90 16.09 4.63
N GLU A 80 -5.83 14.78 4.67
CA GLU A 80 -4.56 14.07 4.56
C GLU A 80 -4.47 13.31 3.24
N GLY A 81 -3.28 13.34 2.63
CA GLY A 81 -2.98 12.60 1.42
C GLY A 81 -2.23 11.31 1.75
N PHE A 82 -2.52 10.26 1.03
CA PHE A 82 -1.72 9.04 1.06
C PHE A 82 -1.56 8.47 -0.34
N PHE A 83 -0.48 7.74 -0.53
CA PHE A 83 -0.09 7.24 -1.84
C PHE A 83 0.03 5.73 -1.80
N VAL A 84 -0.48 5.08 -2.83
CA VAL A 84 -0.41 3.62 -2.97
C VAL A 84 0.25 3.26 -4.29
N LEU A 85 1.24 2.39 -4.21
CA LEU A 85 1.89 1.77 -5.35
C LEU A 85 1.38 0.33 -5.48
N THR A 86 0.77 0.03 -6.60
CA THR A 86 0.29 -1.31 -6.95
C THR A 86 1.07 -1.83 -8.15
N VAL A 87 1.60 -3.04 -8.04
CA VAL A 87 2.24 -3.74 -9.15
C VAL A 87 1.41 -4.94 -9.54
N THR A 88 1.21 -5.13 -10.83
CA THR A 88 0.51 -6.27 -11.41
C THR A 88 1.43 -6.97 -12.38
N PHE A 89 1.47 -8.28 -12.31
CA PHE A 89 2.24 -9.10 -13.23
C PHE A 89 1.31 -9.93 -14.11
N PHE A 90 1.46 -9.76 -15.42
CA PHE A 90 0.86 -10.59 -16.44
C PHE A 90 1.94 -11.50 -17.00
N PRO A 91 1.99 -12.78 -16.62
CA PRO A 91 2.96 -13.69 -17.19
C PRO A 91 2.75 -13.76 -18.71
N PRO A 92 3.86 -13.77 -19.49
CA PRO A 92 3.73 -13.90 -20.95
C PRO A 92 2.92 -15.15 -21.26
N LEU A 93 1.89 -14.99 -22.09
CA LEU A 93 1.12 -16.10 -22.61
C LEU A 93 2.10 -17.04 -23.29
N LEU A 94 2.23 -18.23 -22.77
CA LEU A 94 2.91 -19.31 -23.48
C LEU A 94 2.22 -19.42 -24.83
N ALA A 95 2.99 -19.29 -25.91
CA ALA A 95 2.53 -19.22 -27.28
C ALA A 95 1.22 -20.00 -27.48
N GLU A 96 0.25 -19.40 -28.17
CA GLU A 96 -1.15 -19.84 -28.33
C GLU A 96 -1.37 -21.33 -28.54
N LYS A 97 -0.39 -22.07 -29.08
CA LYS A 97 -0.41 -23.52 -29.24
C LYS A 97 -0.54 -24.29 -27.91
N LYS A 98 0.05 -23.84 -26.82
CA LYS A 98 -0.04 -24.52 -25.52
C LYS A 98 -1.31 -24.22 -24.75
N PHE A 99 -2.00 -23.11 -25.07
CA PHE A 99 -3.29 -22.81 -24.44
C PHE A 99 -4.39 -23.75 -24.94
N ILE A 100 -4.30 -24.16 -26.21
CA ILE A 100 -5.23 -25.12 -26.83
C ILE A 100 -4.94 -26.54 -26.30
N GLU A 101 -3.69 -26.96 -26.22
CA GLU A 101 -3.28 -28.24 -25.60
C GLU A 101 -3.73 -28.33 -24.14
N MET A 102 -3.72 -27.21 -23.38
CA MET A 102 -4.15 -27.13 -22.00
C MET A 102 -5.66 -27.39 -21.78
N MET A 103 -6.48 -27.27 -22.82
CA MET A 103 -7.92 -27.54 -22.74
C MET A 103 -8.27 -29.03 -22.93
N PHE A 104 -7.35 -29.88 -23.34
CA PHE A 104 -7.65 -31.24 -23.81
C PHE A 104 -6.86 -32.38 -23.17
N ASP A 105 -6.01 -32.13 -22.13
CA ASP A 105 -5.11 -33.17 -21.64
C ASP A 105 -5.24 -33.54 -20.15
N ASP A 106 -4.90 -34.81 -19.91
CA ASP A 106 -5.09 -35.67 -18.74
C ASP A 106 -4.50 -35.23 -17.39
N GLU A 107 -4.84 -35.96 -16.30
CA GLU A 107 -4.51 -35.71 -14.88
C GLU A 107 -3.02 -35.46 -14.56
N ALA A 108 -2.09 -36.00 -15.38
CA ALA A 108 -0.65 -35.76 -15.23
C ALA A 108 -0.24 -34.32 -15.55
N GLU A 109 -0.97 -33.64 -16.45
CA GLU A 109 -0.74 -32.23 -16.78
C GLU A 109 -1.24 -31.27 -15.69
N VAL A 110 -2.32 -31.63 -14.98
CA VAL A 110 -2.82 -30.83 -13.85
C VAL A 110 -1.74 -30.64 -12.78
N GLN A 111 -0.94 -31.66 -12.53
CA GLN A 111 0.15 -31.62 -11.56
C GLN A 111 1.32 -30.75 -12.04
N ASN A 112 1.63 -30.81 -13.35
CA ASN A 112 2.61 -29.94 -13.99
C ASN A 112 2.15 -28.47 -14.01
N HIS A 113 0.87 -28.21 -14.22
CA HIS A 113 0.29 -26.87 -14.18
C HIS A 113 0.33 -26.26 -12.79
N ARG A 114 0.02 -27.02 -11.74
CA ARG A 114 0.12 -26.55 -10.35
C ARG A 114 1.56 -26.17 -9.99
N SER A 115 2.52 -26.99 -10.39
CA SER A 115 3.95 -26.72 -10.16
C SER A 115 4.41 -25.45 -10.90
N ARG A 116 3.95 -25.24 -12.13
CA ARG A 116 4.27 -24.05 -12.94
C ARG A 116 3.62 -22.78 -12.38
N THR A 117 2.35 -22.84 -12.01
CA THR A 117 1.65 -21.73 -11.38
C THR A 117 2.30 -21.35 -10.06
N GLN A 118 2.68 -22.33 -9.25
CA GLN A 118 3.41 -22.09 -8.02
C GLN A 118 4.75 -21.41 -8.27
N GLY A 119 5.50 -21.84 -9.28
CA GLY A 119 6.75 -21.20 -9.70
C GLY A 119 6.58 -19.74 -10.13
N LEU A 120 5.49 -19.41 -10.84
CA LEU A 120 5.16 -18.03 -11.20
C LEU A 120 4.83 -17.18 -9.97
N ILE A 121 4.05 -17.74 -9.03
CA ILE A 121 3.71 -17.05 -7.77
C ILE A 121 4.97 -16.79 -6.94
N ASP A 122 5.87 -17.77 -6.85
CA ASP A 122 7.10 -17.63 -6.08
C ASP A 122 8.06 -16.61 -6.72
N THR A 123 8.13 -16.59 -8.05
CA THR A 123 8.87 -15.56 -8.80
C THR A 123 8.27 -14.18 -8.55
N PHE A 124 6.95 -14.02 -8.66
CA PHE A 124 6.27 -12.78 -8.37
C PHE A 124 6.54 -12.29 -6.93
N LYS A 125 6.43 -13.17 -5.94
CA LYS A 125 6.69 -12.83 -4.54
C LYS A 125 8.14 -12.37 -4.32
N ARG A 126 9.10 -13.07 -4.92
CA ARG A 126 10.53 -12.72 -4.86
C ARG A 126 10.77 -11.35 -5.49
N ASP A 127 10.21 -11.10 -6.66
CA ASP A 127 10.41 -9.84 -7.39
C ASP A 127 9.74 -8.67 -6.66
N CYS A 128 8.55 -8.87 -6.09
CA CYS A 128 7.92 -7.90 -5.19
C CYS A 128 8.80 -7.57 -3.96
N THR A 129 9.45 -8.57 -3.38
CA THR A 129 10.36 -8.35 -2.23
C THR A 129 11.61 -7.57 -2.66
N ASN A 130 12.15 -7.85 -3.84
CA ASN A 130 13.28 -7.13 -4.41
C ASN A 130 12.93 -5.65 -4.71
N ILE A 131 11.75 -5.42 -5.29
CA ILE A 131 11.25 -4.06 -5.56
C ILE A 131 11.07 -3.30 -4.23
N GLU A 132 10.43 -3.90 -3.25
CA GLU A 132 10.22 -3.31 -1.91
C GLU A 132 11.54 -2.93 -1.24
N SER A 133 12.54 -3.83 -1.26
CA SER A 133 13.87 -3.58 -0.71
C SER A 133 14.55 -2.37 -1.37
N ARG A 134 14.48 -2.27 -2.70
CA ARG A 134 15.08 -1.16 -3.44
C ARG A 134 14.31 0.16 -3.26
N LEU A 135 12.97 0.10 -3.22
CA LEU A 135 12.15 1.28 -2.98
C LEU A 135 12.37 1.85 -1.58
N SER A 136 12.62 0.99 -0.58
CA SER A 136 12.87 1.43 0.79
C SER A 136 14.14 2.26 0.97
N GLU A 137 15.03 2.28 -0.05
CA GLU A 137 16.20 3.19 -0.10
C GLU A 137 15.82 4.63 -0.45
N ALA A 138 14.62 4.85 -1.01
CA ALA A 138 14.18 6.16 -1.49
C ALA A 138 12.91 6.65 -0.79
N VAL A 139 12.01 5.76 -0.42
CA VAL A 139 10.72 6.08 0.17
C VAL A 139 10.38 5.08 1.28
N LYS A 140 9.65 5.54 2.29
CA LYS A 140 9.12 4.64 3.31
C LYS A 140 7.96 3.86 2.73
N THR A 141 8.08 2.54 2.69
CA THR A 141 7.05 1.64 2.16
C THR A 141 6.44 0.78 3.25
N THR A 142 5.13 0.57 3.16
CA THR A 142 4.38 -0.37 4.01
C THR A 142 3.54 -1.27 3.12
N ARG A 143 3.81 -2.57 3.15
CA ARG A 143 3.06 -3.53 2.34
C ARG A 143 1.67 -3.74 2.90
N LEU A 144 0.65 -3.56 2.06
CA LEU A 144 -0.73 -3.88 2.40
C LEU A 144 -0.89 -5.40 2.41
N ARG A 145 -1.31 -5.95 3.55
CA ARG A 145 -1.39 -7.39 3.79
C ARG A 145 -2.65 -7.73 4.58
N GLY A 146 -3.02 -9.00 4.57
CA GLY A 146 -3.98 -9.52 5.53
C GLY A 146 -3.41 -9.50 6.95
N GLN A 147 -4.18 -8.95 7.89
CA GLN A 147 -3.85 -8.86 9.30
C GLN A 147 -4.83 -9.68 10.12
N LYS A 148 -4.31 -10.54 11.00
CA LYS A 148 -5.15 -11.28 11.95
C LYS A 148 -5.46 -10.40 13.16
N ILE A 149 -6.73 -10.22 13.43
CA ILE A 149 -7.23 -9.45 14.57
C ILE A 149 -7.98 -10.41 15.48
N VAL A 150 -7.60 -10.43 16.75
CA VAL A 150 -8.34 -11.18 17.78
C VAL A 150 -9.46 -10.29 18.28
N GLN A 151 -10.69 -10.76 18.21
CA GLN A 151 -11.86 -10.06 18.70
C GLN A 151 -12.02 -10.25 20.23
N GLU A 152 -12.90 -9.48 20.85
CA GLU A 152 -13.15 -9.55 22.30
C GLU A 152 -13.69 -10.91 22.75
N ASP A 153 -14.38 -11.64 21.87
CA ASP A 153 -14.88 -12.99 22.09
C ASP A 153 -13.82 -14.11 21.93
N GLY A 154 -12.56 -13.73 21.63
CA GLY A 154 -11.45 -14.65 21.39
C GLY A 154 -11.41 -15.22 19.96
N SER A 155 -12.37 -14.92 19.10
CA SER A 155 -12.33 -15.31 17.69
C SER A 155 -11.25 -14.53 16.92
N THR A 156 -10.70 -15.15 15.88
CA THR A 156 -9.69 -14.49 15.03
C THR A 156 -10.29 -14.20 13.66
N VAL A 157 -10.23 -12.95 13.26
CA VAL A 157 -10.69 -12.45 11.97
C VAL A 157 -9.50 -11.95 11.17
N THR A 158 -9.48 -12.20 9.87
CA THR A 158 -8.47 -11.65 8.98
C THR A 158 -9.03 -10.44 8.26
N HIS A 159 -8.45 -9.26 8.48
CA HIS A 159 -8.73 -8.07 7.69
C HIS A 159 -7.66 -7.93 6.61
N ASP A 160 -8.07 -7.69 5.38
CA ASP A 160 -7.15 -7.51 4.26
C ASP A 160 -7.07 -6.02 3.88
N ASP A 161 -5.88 -5.43 4.10
CA ASP A 161 -5.64 -4.01 3.83
C ASP A 161 -5.63 -3.70 2.32
N PHE A 162 -5.25 -4.67 1.47
CA PHE A 162 -5.24 -4.46 0.02
C PHE A 162 -6.66 -4.49 -0.54
N LEU A 163 -7.49 -5.42 -0.11
CA LEU A 163 -8.91 -5.46 -0.50
C LEU A 163 -9.66 -4.23 0.04
N ARG A 164 -9.33 -3.78 1.25
CA ARG A 164 -9.84 -2.52 1.79
C ARG A 164 -9.48 -1.32 0.91
N TRP A 165 -8.24 -1.28 0.43
CA TRP A 165 -7.81 -0.26 -0.52
C TRP A 165 -8.59 -0.31 -1.83
N LEU A 166 -8.74 -1.49 -2.43
CA LEU A 166 -9.53 -1.66 -3.65
C LEU A 166 -10.99 -1.24 -3.46
N GLN A 167 -11.60 -1.62 -2.33
CA GLN A 167 -12.95 -1.17 -1.99
C GLN A 167 -13.03 0.34 -1.87
N PHE A 168 -12.05 0.98 -1.22
CA PHE A 168 -11.98 2.44 -1.13
C PHE A 168 -11.89 3.10 -2.51
N CYS A 169 -11.08 2.57 -3.42
CA CYS A 169 -10.96 3.10 -4.79
C CYS A 169 -12.29 3.06 -5.56
N VAL A 170 -13.13 2.05 -5.31
CA VAL A 170 -14.41 1.88 -6.01
C VAL A 170 -15.55 2.66 -5.35
N THR A 171 -15.59 2.69 -4.03
CA THR A 171 -16.75 3.18 -3.27
C THR A 171 -16.50 4.51 -2.56
N GLY A 172 -15.25 4.92 -2.36
CA GLY A 172 -14.87 6.02 -1.48
C GLY A 172 -15.00 5.72 0.02
N LEU A 173 -15.44 4.51 0.39
CA LEU A 173 -15.67 4.11 1.76
C LEU A 173 -14.49 3.30 2.31
N ASN A 174 -13.97 3.74 3.46
CA ASN A 174 -12.83 3.10 4.12
C ASN A 174 -13.30 2.09 5.19
N HIS A 175 -13.94 1.02 4.76
CA HIS A 175 -14.39 -0.06 5.66
C HIS A 175 -13.40 -1.24 5.65
N PRO A 176 -13.17 -1.90 6.79
CA PRO A 176 -12.39 -3.13 6.84
C PRO A 176 -13.05 -4.23 6.01
N VAL A 177 -12.26 -4.92 5.19
CA VAL A 177 -12.70 -6.10 4.45
C VAL A 177 -12.25 -7.32 5.22
N GLN A 178 -13.19 -8.14 5.61
CA GLN A 178 -12.98 -9.37 6.36
C GLN A 178 -12.92 -10.56 5.41
N LEU A 179 -11.93 -11.45 5.62
CA LEU A 179 -11.77 -12.74 4.94
C LEU A 179 -12.14 -13.89 5.86
#